data_427d0f305107f952b3667756297de6a2
#
_entry.id   427d0f305107f952b3667756297de6a2
#
_cell.length_a   1.000
_cell.length_b   1.000
_cell.length_c   1.000
_cell.angle_alpha   90.00
_cell.angle_beta   90.00
_cell.angle_gamma   90.00
#
_symmetry.space_group_name_H-M   'P 1'
#
loop_
_entity.id
_entity.type
_entity.pdbx_description
1 polymer ?
#
loop_
_entity_poly.entity_id
_entity_poly.type
_entity_poly.pdbx_seq_one_letter_code
_entity_poly.pdbx_strand_id
1 'polypeptide(L)' 'KICVDEETVRLKSHIDSTRKILEVGGCVGRKLDFIAQEMNREASTILSKANSLDVSDKAIQLKTDIEKVREQIQNLE' A
#
# COMPACT_ATOMS: atom_id res chain seq x y z
N LYS A 1 3.41 -11.39 -21.31
CA LYS A 1 2.75 -11.60 -20.03
C LYS A 1 3.35 -10.69 -18.97
N ILE A 2 2.51 -10.00 -18.22
CA ILE A 2 2.93 -9.10 -17.16
C ILE A 2 2.98 -9.88 -15.85
N CYS A 3 4.11 -9.81 -15.17
CA CYS A 3 4.28 -10.46 -13.88
C CYS A 3 4.31 -9.40 -12.78
N VAL A 4 3.37 -9.51 -11.85
CA VAL A 4 3.29 -8.61 -10.70
C VAL A 4 3.46 -9.38 -9.38
N ASP A 5 4.05 -10.58 -9.45
CA ASP A 5 4.18 -11.42 -8.27
C ASP A 5 5.03 -10.77 -7.18
N GLU A 6 6.12 -10.10 -7.56
CA GLU A 6 6.99 -9.45 -6.58
C GLU A 6 6.27 -8.33 -5.87
N GLU A 7 5.52 -7.52 -6.62
CA GLU A 7 4.77 -6.40 -6.03
C GLU A 7 3.70 -6.92 -5.08
N THR A 8 3.03 -8.01 -5.45
CA THR A 8 2.00 -8.61 -4.61
C THR A 8 2.59 -9.14 -3.31
N VAL A 9 3.76 -9.81 -3.38
CA VAL A 9 4.43 -10.31 -2.19
C VAL A 9 4.83 -9.15 -1.28
N ARG A 10 5.37 -8.07 -1.85
CA ARG A 10 5.78 -6.92 -1.05
C ARG A 10 4.57 -6.23 -0.41
N LEU A 11 3.45 -6.11 -1.13
CA LEU A 11 2.23 -5.55 -0.54
C LEU A 11 1.78 -6.37 0.66
N LYS A 12 1.78 -7.69 0.53
CA LYS A 12 1.38 -8.55 1.63
C LYS A 12 2.32 -8.36 2.83
N SER A 13 3.62 -8.26 2.57
CA SER A 13 4.61 -8.04 3.62
C SER A 13 4.35 -6.71 4.35
N HIS A 14 4.02 -5.65 3.60
CA HIS A 14 3.72 -4.36 4.21
C HIS A 14 2.45 -4.40 5.04
N ILE A 15 1.44 -5.14 4.60
CA ILE A 15 0.21 -5.31 5.38
C ILE A 15 0.52 -6.04 6.68
N ASP A 16 1.33 -7.09 6.63
CA ASP A 16 1.70 -7.83 7.84
C ASP A 16 2.48 -6.94 8.81
N SER A 17 3.39 -6.11 8.29
CA SER A 17 4.14 -5.16 9.11
C SER A 17 3.20 -4.15 9.78
N THR A 18 2.20 -3.67 9.04
CA THR A 18 1.21 -2.73 9.58
C THR A 18 0.47 -3.37 10.76
N ARG A 19 0.05 -4.63 10.59
CA ARG A 19 -0.64 -5.33 11.69
C ARG A 19 0.21 -5.40 12.94
N LYS A 20 1.49 -5.74 12.77
CA LYS A 20 2.40 -5.85 13.91
C LYS A 20 2.60 -4.52 14.62
N ILE A 21 2.74 -3.44 13.84
CA ILE A 21 2.89 -2.10 14.42
C ILE A 21 1.66 -1.72 15.22
N LEU A 22 0.48 -2.00 14.70
CA LEU A 22 -0.77 -1.69 15.41
C LEU A 22 -0.92 -2.50 16.69
N GLU A 23 -0.45 -3.76 16.69
CA GLU A 23 -0.51 -4.60 17.87
C GLU A 23 0.41 -4.11 18.98
N VAL A 24 1.60 -3.63 18.61
CA VAL A 24 2.57 -3.14 19.57
C VAL A 24 2.14 -1.79 20.14
N GLY A 25 1.62 -0.93 19.29
CA GLY A 25 1.20 0.41 19.68
C GLY A 25 2.37 1.38 19.79
N GLY A 26 2.18 2.44 20.56
CA GLY A 26 3.19 3.49 20.71
C GLY A 26 3.09 4.56 19.63
N CYS A 27 4.22 5.20 19.30
CA CYS A 27 4.27 6.23 18.27
C CYS A 27 4.30 5.58 16.90
N VAL A 28 3.13 5.26 16.37
CA VAL A 28 3.01 4.45 15.16
C VAL A 28 2.71 5.26 13.89
N GLY A 29 2.27 6.51 14.05
CA GLY A 29 1.81 7.28 12.87
C GLY A 29 2.86 7.41 11.78
N ARG A 30 4.09 7.77 12.16
CA ARG A 30 5.16 7.95 11.17
C ARG A 30 5.52 6.63 10.50
N LYS A 31 5.58 5.55 11.28
CA LYS A 31 5.88 4.23 10.73
C LYS A 31 4.81 3.76 9.77
N LEU A 32 3.54 3.96 10.14
CA LEU A 32 2.43 3.59 9.28
C LEU A 32 2.41 4.42 8.00
N ASP A 33 2.72 5.72 8.10
CA ASP A 33 2.77 6.56 6.91
C ASP A 33 3.85 6.10 5.95
N PHE A 34 5.02 5.73 6.48
CA PHE A 34 6.10 5.20 5.65
C PHE A 34 5.64 3.93 4.92
N ILE A 35 5.00 3.01 5.65
CA ILE A 35 4.54 1.76 5.04
C ILE A 35 3.48 2.05 3.97
N ALA A 36 2.58 2.99 4.24
CA ALA A 36 1.55 3.37 3.27
C ALA A 36 2.19 3.92 2.00
N GLN A 37 3.27 4.72 2.13
CA GLN A 37 3.99 5.21 0.97
C GLN A 37 4.60 4.06 0.16
N GLU A 38 5.16 3.05 0.86
CA GLU A 38 5.72 1.89 0.17
C GLU A 38 4.64 1.08 -0.53
N MET A 39 3.47 0.94 0.09
CA MET A 39 2.34 0.27 -0.55
C MET A 39 1.90 1.03 -1.80
N ASN A 40 1.86 2.36 -1.73
CA ASN A 40 1.51 3.17 -2.88
C ASN A 40 2.52 2.99 -4.02
N ARG A 41 3.80 2.85 -3.67
CA ARG A 41 4.84 2.59 -4.65
C ARG A 41 4.60 1.26 -5.37
N GLU A 42 4.27 0.20 -4.61
CA GLU A 42 3.99 -1.10 -5.23
C GLU A 42 2.76 -1.02 -6.12
N ALA A 43 1.71 -0.33 -5.68
CA ALA A 43 0.52 -0.14 -6.49
C ALA A 43 0.82 0.61 -7.79
N SER A 44 1.70 1.62 -7.72
CA SER A 44 2.11 2.38 -8.90
C SER A 44 2.87 1.49 -9.88
N THR A 45 3.72 0.60 -9.37
CA THR A 45 4.46 -0.34 -10.21
C THR A 45 3.51 -1.32 -10.90
N ILE A 46 2.51 -1.82 -10.16
CA ILE A 46 1.49 -2.68 -10.76
C ILE A 46 0.76 -1.94 -11.89
N LEU A 47 0.38 -0.69 -11.63
CA LEU A 47 -0.31 0.12 -12.64
C LEU A 47 0.54 0.29 -13.89
N SER A 48 1.85 0.55 -13.73
CA SER A 48 2.73 0.75 -14.86
C SER A 48 2.94 -0.54 -15.67
N LYS A 49 2.79 -1.70 -15.04
CA LYS A 49 2.93 -2.99 -15.71
C LYS A 49 1.61 -3.52 -16.25
N ALA A 50 0.50 -2.86 -15.95
CA ALA A 50 -0.82 -3.35 -16.30
C ALA A 50 -0.99 -3.38 -17.82
N ASN A 51 -1.53 -4.48 -18.32
CA ASN A 51 -1.82 -4.63 -19.73
C ASN A 51 -3.31 -4.88 -20.00
N SER A 52 -4.14 -4.67 -18.98
CA SER A 52 -5.58 -4.79 -19.12
C SER A 52 -6.24 -3.67 -18.33
N LEU A 53 -7.43 -3.28 -18.77
CA LEU A 53 -8.19 -2.23 -18.11
C LEU A 53 -8.59 -2.68 -16.70
N ASP A 54 -8.91 -3.96 -16.53
CA ASP A 54 -9.31 -4.48 -15.22
C ASP A 54 -8.21 -4.32 -14.18
N VAL A 55 -6.97 -4.68 -14.54
CA VAL A 55 -5.84 -4.53 -13.62
C VAL A 55 -5.55 -3.07 -13.35
N SER A 56 -5.62 -2.22 -14.39
CA SER A 56 -5.41 -0.78 -14.23
C SER A 56 -6.43 -0.19 -13.26
N ASP A 57 -7.70 -0.54 -13.42
CA ASP A 57 -8.75 0.00 -12.57
C ASP A 57 -8.54 -0.41 -11.11
N LYS A 58 -8.16 -1.67 -10.88
CA LYS A 58 -7.92 -2.15 -9.52
C LYS A 58 -6.71 -1.48 -8.90
N ALA A 59 -5.65 -1.27 -9.66
CA ALA A 59 -4.46 -0.60 -9.15
C ALA A 59 -4.77 0.86 -8.79
N ILE A 60 -5.56 1.55 -9.62
CA ILE A 60 -5.98 2.93 -9.33
C ILE A 60 -6.82 2.96 -8.07
N GLN A 61 -7.76 2.02 -7.92
CA GLN A 61 -8.60 1.95 -6.72
C GLN A 61 -7.74 1.71 -5.48
N LEU A 62 -6.75 0.82 -5.59
CA LEU A 62 -5.85 0.54 -4.49
C LEU A 62 -5.08 1.79 -4.08
N LYS A 63 -4.54 2.55 -5.04
CA LYS A 63 -3.83 3.79 -4.75
C LYS A 63 -4.75 4.79 -4.04
N THR A 64 -5.98 4.90 -4.50
CA THR A 64 -6.95 5.80 -3.88
C THR A 64 -7.22 5.40 -2.43
N ASP A 65 -7.39 4.11 -2.17
CA ASP A 65 -7.64 3.61 -0.82
C ASP A 65 -6.43 3.85 0.07
N ILE A 66 -5.21 3.65 -0.44
CA ILE A 66 -3.99 3.88 0.32
C ILE A 66 -3.88 5.35 0.72
N GLU A 67 -4.22 6.28 -0.19
CA GLU A 67 -4.17 7.71 0.15
C GLU A 67 -5.18 8.08 1.22
N LYS A 68 -6.37 7.46 1.19
CA LYS A 68 -7.35 7.69 2.25
C LYS A 68 -6.83 7.21 3.60
N VAL A 69 -6.15 6.07 3.61
CA VAL A 69 -5.55 5.54 4.83
C VAL A 69 -4.47 6.50 5.33
N ARG A 70 -3.62 7.00 4.42
CA ARG A 70 -2.56 7.94 4.81
C ARG A 70 -3.14 9.20 5.44
N GLU A 71 -4.23 9.72 4.90
CA GLU A 71 -4.88 10.90 5.49
C GLU A 71 -5.30 10.63 6.93
N GLN A 72 -5.85 9.44 7.20
CA GLN A 72 -6.25 9.07 8.55
C GLN A 72 -5.04 8.91 9.46
N ILE A 73 -3.97 8.31 8.97
CA ILE A 73 -2.75 8.13 9.75
C ILE A 73 -2.18 9.49 10.16
N GLN A 74 -2.16 10.46 9.24
CA GLN A 74 -1.64 11.79 9.52
C GLN A 74 -2.47 12.50 10.59
N ASN A 75 -3.73 12.15 10.73
CA ASN A 75 -4.60 12.73 11.75
C ASN A 75 -4.44 12.10 13.12
N LEU A 76 -3.71 10.98 13.22
CA LEU A 76 -3.48 10.32 14.52
C LEU A 76 -2.47 11.09 15.37
N GLU A 77 -1.64 11.90 14.76
CA GLU A 77 -0.62 12.69 15.42
C GLU A 77 -0.79 14.17 15.11
#